data_e0a3ec9c356c9d68b91f32b759bb72c7
#
_entry.id   e0a3ec9c356c9d68b91f32b759bb72c7
#
_cell.length_a   1.000
_cell.length_b   1.000
_cell.length_c   1.000
_cell.angle_alpha   90.00
_cell.angle_beta   90.00
_cell.angle_gamma   90.00
#
_symmetry.space_group_name_H-M   'P 1'
#
loop_
_entity.id
_entity.type
_entity.pdbx_description
1 polymer ?
#
loop_
_entity_poly.entity_id
_entity_poly.type
_entity_poly.pdbx_seq_one_letter_code
_entity_poly.pdbx_strand_id
1 'polypeptide(L)'
;LRCKQQQVTDALTRIGKIKLPTISPILGSAKTTHYRNKLEFGFSNKKWLTSEQVASGERFEVMDAVGFHIPGAFDKILDIDECHLMDDMNNRVRNALRSYALQHGLSFYDLRGGHGLLRNMMLRTSATGEWMLLLQFCMRSEAEEEQAQQVLRFVHEAFPEITSLLYVNNTKCNDTIGDLEVKTYAGTDFIYEVMENLRFKVGPKSFYQTNTGQAY
;
A
#
# COMPACT_ATOMS: atom_id res chain seq x y z
N LEU A 1 20.71 13.05 -2.45
CA LEU A 1 20.84 13.85 -1.24
C LEU A 1 21.29 15.29 -1.56
N ARG A 2 22.38 15.51 -2.32
CA ARG A 2 22.91 16.85 -2.63
C ARG A 2 21.84 17.79 -3.23
N CYS A 3 21.01 17.33 -4.16
CA CYS A 3 19.93 18.15 -4.74
C CYS A 3 18.87 18.52 -3.68
N LYS A 4 18.50 17.59 -2.78
CA LYS A 4 17.55 17.89 -1.70
C LYS A 4 18.08 18.92 -0.72
N GLN A 5 19.34 18.83 -0.35
CA GLN A 5 19.98 19.84 0.49
C GLN A 5 20.02 21.21 -0.20
N GLN A 6 20.36 21.24 -1.51
CA GLN A 6 20.37 22.47 -2.29
C GLN A 6 18.98 23.12 -2.35
N GLN A 7 17.91 22.33 -2.57
CA GLN A 7 16.54 22.84 -2.55
C GLN A 7 16.18 23.54 -1.25
N VAL A 8 16.54 22.93 -0.09
CA VAL A 8 16.30 23.54 1.22
C VAL A 8 17.12 24.83 1.38
N THR A 9 18.40 24.81 1.01
CA THR A 9 19.27 25.98 1.06
C THR A 9 18.70 27.10 0.20
N ASP A 10 18.32 26.82 -1.05
CA ASP A 10 17.76 27.81 -1.95
C ASP A 10 16.42 28.36 -1.45
N ALA A 11 15.54 27.53 -0.90
CA ALA A 11 14.28 27.98 -0.33
C ALA A 11 14.50 28.96 0.82
N LEU A 12 15.42 28.65 1.73
CA LEU A 12 15.71 29.50 2.87
C LEU A 12 16.43 30.80 2.47
N THR A 13 17.42 30.72 1.58
CA THR A 13 18.24 31.90 1.20
C THR A 13 17.57 32.77 0.17
N ARG A 14 17.00 32.20 -0.90
CA ARG A 14 16.46 32.98 -2.05
C ARG A 14 15.01 33.39 -1.82
N ILE A 15 14.17 32.49 -1.27
CA ILE A 15 12.76 32.77 -1.03
C ILE A 15 12.58 33.39 0.36
N GLY A 16 13.09 32.73 1.39
CA GLY A 16 13.00 33.19 2.77
C GLY A 16 13.90 34.39 3.10
N LYS A 17 14.91 34.68 2.23
CA LYS A 17 15.91 35.75 2.40
C LYS A 17 16.61 35.68 3.77
N ILE A 18 16.79 34.48 4.30
CA ILE A 18 17.41 34.24 5.60
C ILE A 18 18.93 34.12 5.43
N LYS A 19 19.70 34.85 6.24
CA LYS A 19 21.13 34.63 6.32
C LYS A 19 21.39 33.37 7.14
N LEU A 20 21.80 32.30 6.48
CA LEU A 20 22.02 31.01 7.10
C LEU A 20 23.40 30.92 7.76
N PRO A 21 23.51 30.25 8.92
CA PRO A 21 24.78 29.74 9.42
C PRO A 21 25.29 28.61 8.51
N THR A 22 26.45 28.05 8.86
CA THR A 22 26.94 26.83 8.19
C THR A 22 25.91 25.70 8.36
N ILE A 23 25.40 25.18 7.24
CA ILE A 23 24.43 24.07 7.21
C ILE A 23 25.21 22.76 7.20
N SER A 24 24.91 21.89 8.16
CA SER A 24 25.44 20.53 8.17
C SER A 24 25.00 19.73 6.95
N PRO A 25 25.81 18.79 6.46
CA PRO A 25 25.38 17.88 5.39
C PRO A 25 24.10 17.13 5.76
N ILE A 26 23.21 16.95 4.77
CA ILE A 26 21.96 16.20 4.98
C ILE A 26 22.29 14.77 5.43
N LEU A 27 21.66 14.34 6.52
CA LEU A 27 21.74 12.97 6.98
C LEU A 27 21.04 12.03 6.00
N GLY A 28 21.78 11.06 5.46
CA GLY A 28 21.25 10.04 4.57
C GLY A 28 20.62 8.88 5.33
N SER A 29 19.61 8.24 4.72
CA SER A 29 19.09 6.98 5.25
C SER A 29 20.12 5.86 5.10
N ALA A 30 20.29 5.03 6.11
CA ALA A 30 21.16 3.86 6.09
C ALA A 30 20.69 2.83 5.04
N LYS A 31 19.37 2.70 4.85
CA LYS A 31 18.77 1.83 3.82
C LYS A 31 18.12 2.68 2.75
N THR A 32 18.35 2.34 1.49
CA THR A 32 17.73 2.99 0.32
C THR A 32 16.65 2.12 -0.32
N THR A 33 16.62 0.83 0.01
CA THR A 33 15.61 -0.17 -0.37
C THR A 33 15.15 -0.92 0.88
N HIS A 34 13.99 -1.56 0.83
CA HIS A 34 13.42 -2.37 1.92
C HIS A 34 13.36 -1.64 3.28
N TYR A 35 13.11 -0.34 3.25
CA TYR A 35 13.11 0.51 4.46
C TYR A 35 11.72 0.88 4.95
N ARG A 36 10.69 0.71 4.10
CA ARG A 36 9.32 1.09 4.48
C ARG A 36 8.66 0.00 5.32
N ASN A 37 8.00 0.43 6.35
CA ASN A 37 7.17 -0.41 7.21
C ASN A 37 5.68 -0.36 6.85
N LYS A 38 5.28 0.40 5.82
CA LYS A 38 3.90 0.51 5.34
C LYS A 38 3.89 0.75 3.83
N LEU A 39 3.07 -0.02 3.10
CA LEU A 39 2.72 0.19 1.70
C LEU A 39 1.21 0.01 1.52
N GLU A 40 0.66 0.79 0.58
CA GLU A 40 -0.72 0.68 0.14
C GLU A 40 -0.72 0.49 -1.38
N PHE A 41 -1.52 -0.49 -1.85
CA PHE A 41 -1.67 -0.79 -3.27
C PHE A 41 -3.15 -0.76 -3.63
N GLY A 42 -3.46 -0.18 -4.78
CA GLY A 42 -4.80 -0.21 -5.34
C GLY A 42 -5.04 -1.42 -6.23
N PHE A 43 -6.28 -1.85 -6.31
CA PHE A 43 -6.79 -2.76 -7.34
C PHE A 43 -7.63 -1.94 -8.32
N SER A 44 -7.43 -2.14 -9.62
CA SER A 44 -8.23 -1.47 -10.65
C SER A 44 -8.43 -2.36 -11.86
N ASN A 45 -9.60 -2.25 -12.48
CA ASN A 45 -9.88 -2.84 -13.78
C ASN A 45 -9.30 -2.01 -14.95
N LYS A 46 -8.43 -1.03 -14.65
CA LYS A 46 -7.79 -0.12 -15.63
C LYS A 46 -6.29 -0.06 -15.42
N LYS A 47 -5.58 -1.00 -16.03
CA LYS A 47 -4.12 -1.03 -16.06
C LYS A 47 -3.56 0.18 -16.78
N TRP A 48 -2.53 0.81 -16.19
CA TRP A 48 -1.70 1.77 -16.90
C TRP A 48 -0.78 1.03 -17.87
N LEU A 49 -0.85 1.40 -19.14
CA LEU A 49 0.05 0.87 -20.17
C LEU A 49 1.26 1.81 -20.34
N THR A 50 2.46 1.25 -20.45
CA THR A 50 3.67 2.00 -20.73
C THR A 50 3.63 2.57 -22.15
N SER A 51 4.46 3.56 -22.44
CA SER A 51 4.57 4.13 -23.80
C SER A 51 4.94 3.07 -24.84
N GLU A 52 5.75 2.08 -24.46
CA GLU A 52 6.13 0.96 -25.32
C GLU A 52 4.95 0.05 -25.62
N GLN A 53 4.16 -0.29 -24.60
CA GLN A 53 2.94 -1.10 -24.73
C GLN A 53 1.88 -0.39 -25.58
N VAL A 54 1.74 0.93 -25.43
CA VAL A 54 0.84 1.72 -26.27
C VAL A 54 1.35 1.77 -27.73
N ALA A 55 2.66 1.94 -27.93
CA ALA A 55 3.27 2.02 -29.26
C ALA A 55 3.24 0.67 -30.01
N SER A 56 3.25 -0.46 -29.29
CA SER A 56 3.16 -1.79 -29.89
C SER A 56 1.81 -2.05 -30.59
N GLY A 57 0.75 -1.31 -30.21
CA GLY A 57 -0.61 -1.53 -30.71
C GLY A 57 -1.23 -2.85 -30.23
N GLU A 58 -0.59 -3.54 -29.30
CA GLU A 58 -1.08 -4.78 -28.71
C GLU A 58 -2.37 -4.52 -27.92
N ARG A 59 -3.33 -5.41 -28.07
CA ARG A 59 -4.56 -5.39 -27.27
C ARG A 59 -4.39 -6.33 -26.09
N PHE A 60 -4.48 -5.77 -24.90
CA PHE A 60 -4.45 -6.53 -23.64
C PHE A 60 -5.87 -6.98 -23.30
N GLU A 61 -6.06 -8.29 -23.21
CA GLU A 61 -7.37 -8.87 -22.81
C GLU A 61 -7.67 -8.63 -21.34
N VAL A 62 -6.62 -8.65 -20.49
CA VAL A 62 -6.74 -8.42 -19.05
C VAL A 62 -6.21 -7.04 -18.73
N MET A 63 -7.10 -6.18 -18.24
CA MET A 63 -6.79 -4.82 -17.82
C MET A 63 -6.79 -4.67 -16.28
N ASP A 64 -7.00 -5.77 -15.57
CA ASP A 64 -6.93 -5.80 -14.11
C ASP A 64 -5.49 -5.64 -13.63
N ALA A 65 -5.29 -4.78 -12.65
CA ALA A 65 -3.98 -4.39 -12.15
C ALA A 65 -3.95 -4.21 -10.64
N VAL A 66 -2.81 -4.56 -10.02
CA VAL A 66 -2.54 -4.31 -8.61
C VAL A 66 -1.22 -3.57 -8.47
N GLY A 67 -1.24 -2.38 -7.88
CA GLY A 67 -0.03 -1.58 -7.73
C GLY A 67 -0.31 -0.15 -7.30
N PHE A 68 0.40 0.78 -7.92
CA PHE A 68 0.31 2.19 -7.55
C PHE A 68 -0.48 3.03 -8.55
N HIS A 69 -1.21 4.01 -8.02
CA HIS A 69 -1.86 5.03 -8.84
C HIS A 69 -0.83 5.88 -9.58
N ILE A 70 -1.16 6.23 -10.82
CA ILE A 70 -0.34 7.12 -11.64
C ILE A 70 -0.74 8.58 -11.37
N PRO A 71 0.21 9.49 -11.12
CA PRO A 71 -0.09 10.91 -11.02
C PRO A 71 -0.81 11.43 -12.27
N GLY A 72 -1.92 12.12 -12.07
CA GLY A 72 -2.76 12.64 -13.16
C GLY A 72 -3.72 11.64 -13.82
N ALA A 73 -3.65 10.36 -13.47
CA ALA A 73 -4.56 9.31 -13.95
C ALA A 73 -5.10 8.49 -12.78
N PHE A 74 -5.97 9.10 -11.98
CA PHE A 74 -6.45 8.59 -10.69
C PHE A 74 -7.15 7.22 -10.78
N ASP A 75 -7.74 6.88 -11.93
CA ASP A 75 -8.47 5.64 -12.16
C ASP A 75 -7.59 4.51 -12.73
N LYS A 76 -6.30 4.78 -12.97
CA LYS A 76 -5.38 3.79 -13.52
C LYS A 76 -4.33 3.36 -12.51
N ILE A 77 -4.01 2.08 -12.56
CA ILE A 77 -2.99 1.47 -11.72
C ILE A 77 -1.82 1.00 -12.58
N LEU A 78 -0.60 1.37 -12.19
CA LEU A 78 0.62 0.73 -12.67
C LEU A 78 0.71 -0.64 -12.03
N ASP A 79 0.49 -1.67 -12.83
CA ASP A 79 0.65 -3.05 -12.40
C ASP A 79 2.13 -3.36 -12.19
N ILE A 80 2.48 -3.85 -11.02
CA ILE A 80 3.88 -4.12 -10.66
C ILE A 80 4.04 -5.53 -10.12
N ASP A 81 5.12 -6.18 -10.51
CA ASP A 81 5.50 -7.49 -9.99
C ASP A 81 6.45 -7.39 -8.81
N GLU A 82 7.25 -6.32 -8.77
CA GLU A 82 8.27 -6.12 -7.76
C GLU A 82 8.26 -4.69 -7.20
N CYS A 83 8.35 -4.57 -5.88
CA CYS A 83 8.46 -3.31 -5.15
C CYS A 83 9.58 -3.42 -4.12
N HIS A 84 10.66 -2.68 -4.34
CA HIS A 84 11.85 -2.68 -3.48
C HIS A 84 11.77 -1.75 -2.26
N LEU A 85 10.62 -1.15 -2.01
CA LEU A 85 10.46 -0.20 -0.89
C LEU A 85 10.30 -0.90 0.46
N MET A 86 9.69 -2.09 0.47
CA MET A 86 9.42 -2.91 1.66
C MET A 86 10.03 -4.29 1.46
N ASP A 87 10.13 -5.07 2.53
CA ASP A 87 10.51 -6.47 2.50
C ASP A 87 9.72 -7.27 1.45
N ASP A 88 10.31 -8.36 0.93
CA ASP A 88 9.76 -9.16 -0.17
C ASP A 88 8.37 -9.76 0.12
N MET A 89 8.00 -9.88 1.37
CA MET A 89 6.65 -10.28 1.77
C MET A 89 5.55 -9.45 1.05
N ASN A 90 5.82 -8.16 0.78
CA ASN A 90 4.88 -7.32 0.03
C ASN A 90 4.65 -7.83 -1.40
N ASN A 91 5.69 -8.31 -2.07
CA ASN A 91 5.62 -8.84 -3.43
C ASN A 91 4.88 -10.18 -3.43
N ARG A 92 5.21 -11.06 -2.49
CA ARG A 92 4.58 -12.38 -2.35
C ARG A 92 3.07 -12.25 -2.15
N VAL A 93 2.64 -11.44 -1.18
CA VAL A 93 1.21 -11.25 -0.85
C VAL A 93 0.48 -10.58 -2.01
N ARG A 94 1.01 -9.48 -2.56
CA ARG A 94 0.38 -8.74 -3.67
C ARG A 94 0.20 -9.63 -4.90
N ASN A 95 1.25 -10.32 -5.33
CA ASN A 95 1.22 -11.15 -6.53
C ASN A 95 0.32 -12.38 -6.34
N ALA A 96 0.31 -12.99 -5.15
CA ALA A 96 -0.58 -14.10 -4.84
C ALA A 96 -2.05 -13.66 -4.85
N LEU A 97 -2.39 -12.50 -4.26
CA LEU A 97 -3.74 -11.95 -4.30
C LEU A 97 -4.19 -11.64 -5.71
N ARG A 98 -3.32 -11.02 -6.54
CA ARG A 98 -3.62 -10.78 -7.96
C ARG A 98 -3.90 -12.09 -8.70
N SER A 99 -3.04 -13.08 -8.54
CA SER A 99 -3.21 -14.38 -9.20
C SER A 99 -4.47 -15.09 -8.75
N TYR A 100 -4.74 -15.11 -7.44
CA TYR A 100 -5.96 -15.69 -6.90
C TYR A 100 -7.21 -15.01 -7.46
N ALA A 101 -7.23 -13.67 -7.47
CA ALA A 101 -8.36 -12.91 -7.97
C ALA A 101 -8.65 -13.19 -9.45
N LEU A 102 -7.61 -13.21 -10.29
CA LEU A 102 -7.75 -13.51 -11.73
C LEU A 102 -8.23 -14.96 -11.95
N GLN A 103 -7.70 -15.93 -11.23
CA GLN A 103 -8.08 -17.34 -11.34
C GLN A 103 -9.53 -17.60 -10.93
N HIS A 104 -10.07 -16.85 -9.99
CA HIS A 104 -11.43 -16.99 -9.48
C HIS A 104 -12.42 -15.99 -10.08
N GLY A 105 -11.99 -15.18 -11.06
CA GLY A 105 -12.85 -14.20 -11.73
C GLY A 105 -13.38 -13.11 -10.80
N LEU A 106 -12.62 -12.76 -9.76
CA LEU A 106 -13.01 -11.70 -8.83
C LEU A 106 -12.85 -10.33 -9.49
N SER A 107 -13.83 -9.45 -9.27
CA SER A 107 -13.82 -8.14 -9.90
C SER A 107 -12.86 -7.18 -9.17
N PHE A 108 -12.05 -6.49 -9.96
CA PHE A 108 -11.22 -5.37 -9.51
C PHE A 108 -12.05 -4.07 -9.55
N TYR A 109 -11.73 -3.13 -8.68
CA TYR A 109 -12.54 -1.93 -8.51
C TYR A 109 -12.46 -0.99 -9.72
N ASP A 110 -13.62 -0.58 -10.23
CA ASP A 110 -13.73 0.53 -11.18
C ASP A 110 -13.92 1.84 -10.41
N LEU A 111 -12.89 2.67 -10.35
CA LEU A 111 -12.94 3.96 -9.63
C LEU A 111 -13.96 4.94 -10.23
N ARG A 112 -14.28 4.83 -11.53
CA ARG A 112 -15.28 5.69 -12.18
C ARG A 112 -16.68 5.15 -12.02
N GLY A 113 -16.84 3.83 -12.17
CA GLY A 113 -18.12 3.15 -12.01
C GLY A 113 -18.54 2.96 -10.55
N GLY A 114 -17.58 2.99 -9.64
CA GLY A 114 -17.82 2.82 -8.20
C GLY A 114 -18.25 1.41 -7.81
N HIS A 115 -17.82 0.39 -8.54
CA HIS A 115 -18.12 -1.02 -8.31
C HIS A 115 -16.90 -1.92 -8.52
N GLY A 116 -17.00 -3.17 -8.11
CA GLY A 116 -15.91 -4.14 -8.11
C GLY A 116 -15.46 -4.48 -6.70
N LEU A 117 -15.20 -5.76 -6.44
CA LEU A 117 -15.00 -6.30 -5.09
C LEU A 117 -13.70 -5.81 -4.45
N LEU A 118 -12.56 -6.00 -5.14
CA LEU A 118 -11.23 -5.69 -4.61
C LEU A 118 -10.87 -4.23 -4.86
N ARG A 119 -10.62 -3.45 -3.79
CA ARG A 119 -10.31 -2.02 -3.89
C ARG A 119 -8.85 -1.70 -3.58
N ASN A 120 -8.44 -1.93 -2.33
CA ASN A 120 -7.10 -1.60 -1.86
C ASN A 120 -6.58 -2.69 -0.91
N MET A 121 -5.27 -2.76 -0.81
CA MET A 121 -4.59 -3.50 0.24
C MET A 121 -3.55 -2.63 0.92
N MET A 122 -3.46 -2.71 2.23
CA MET A 122 -2.41 -2.08 3.02
C MET A 122 -1.62 -3.17 3.74
N LEU A 123 -0.32 -3.19 3.49
CA LEU A 123 0.63 -4.00 4.23
C LEU A 123 1.40 -3.14 5.22
N ARG A 124 1.58 -3.65 6.42
CA ARG A 124 2.36 -3.02 7.47
C ARG A 124 3.21 -4.08 8.16
N THR A 125 4.46 -3.74 8.45
CA THR A 125 5.37 -4.57 9.25
C THR A 125 5.96 -3.75 10.38
N SER A 126 6.56 -4.42 11.36
CA SER A 126 7.19 -3.80 12.52
C SER A 126 8.59 -4.36 12.76
N ALA A 127 9.36 -3.68 13.61
CA ALA A 127 10.67 -4.16 14.06
C ALA A 127 10.58 -5.46 14.86
N THR A 128 9.41 -5.82 15.39
CA THR A 128 9.16 -7.08 16.09
C THR A 128 8.92 -8.26 15.14
N GLY A 129 8.89 -8.02 13.82
CA GLY A 129 8.63 -9.05 12.80
C GLY A 129 7.14 -9.37 12.59
N GLU A 130 6.25 -8.61 13.21
CA GLU A 130 4.81 -8.77 13.01
C GLU A 130 4.36 -8.16 11.68
N TRP A 131 3.35 -8.79 11.05
CA TRP A 131 2.76 -8.35 9.79
C TRP A 131 1.27 -8.10 9.94
N MET A 132 0.83 -6.94 9.43
CA MET A 132 -0.59 -6.61 9.30
C MET A 132 -0.92 -6.48 7.82
N LEU A 133 -2.01 -7.13 7.42
CA LEU A 133 -2.64 -6.92 6.12
C LEU A 133 -4.07 -6.43 6.36
N LEU A 134 -4.41 -5.28 5.78
CA LEU A 134 -5.77 -4.77 5.69
C LEU A 134 -6.23 -4.82 4.24
N LEU A 135 -7.31 -5.54 3.96
CA LEU A 135 -7.98 -5.57 2.67
C LEU A 135 -9.21 -4.66 2.68
N GLN A 136 -9.31 -3.78 1.69
CA GLN A 136 -10.52 -3.01 1.43
C GLN A 136 -11.31 -3.68 0.32
N PHE A 137 -12.54 -4.03 0.63
CA PHE A 137 -13.51 -4.55 -0.31
C PHE A 137 -14.61 -3.51 -0.58
N CYS A 138 -15.32 -3.65 -1.69
CA CYS A 138 -16.60 -2.97 -1.93
C CYS A 138 -17.67 -4.05 -2.07
N MET A 139 -18.26 -4.45 -0.95
CA MET A 139 -19.26 -5.51 -0.87
C MET A 139 -20.65 -4.88 -0.82
N ARG A 140 -21.50 -5.19 -1.80
CA ARG A 140 -22.88 -4.69 -1.93
C ARG A 140 -23.92 -5.80 -1.97
N SER A 141 -23.47 -7.05 -2.01
CA SER A 141 -24.30 -8.24 -2.04
C SER A 141 -23.73 -9.34 -1.16
N GLU A 142 -24.56 -10.30 -0.76
CA GLU A 142 -24.13 -11.49 -0.02
C GLU A 142 -23.10 -12.31 -0.79
N ALA A 143 -23.23 -12.39 -2.12
CA ALA A 143 -22.26 -13.09 -2.97
C ALA A 143 -20.88 -12.44 -2.92
N GLU A 144 -20.79 -11.09 -2.94
CA GLU A 144 -19.53 -10.37 -2.80
C GLU A 144 -18.94 -10.51 -1.39
N GLU A 145 -19.80 -10.59 -0.36
CA GLU A 145 -19.36 -10.87 0.99
C GLU A 145 -18.75 -12.28 1.12
N GLU A 146 -19.39 -13.29 0.52
CA GLU A 146 -18.86 -14.65 0.45
C GLU A 146 -17.51 -14.70 -0.29
N GLN A 147 -17.41 -14.04 -1.44
CA GLN A 147 -16.15 -13.93 -2.19
C GLN A 147 -15.04 -13.26 -1.35
N ALA A 148 -15.35 -12.18 -0.60
CA ALA A 148 -14.40 -11.54 0.29
C ALA A 148 -13.91 -12.50 1.40
N GLN A 149 -14.82 -13.30 1.97
CA GLN A 149 -14.45 -14.32 2.96
C GLN A 149 -13.54 -15.41 2.37
N GLN A 150 -13.75 -15.79 1.10
CA GLN A 150 -12.87 -16.74 0.40
C GLN A 150 -11.46 -16.15 0.20
N VAL A 151 -11.35 -14.86 -0.17
CA VAL A 151 -10.06 -14.15 -0.28
C VAL A 151 -9.34 -14.12 1.06
N LEU A 152 -10.06 -13.78 2.14
CA LEU A 152 -9.48 -13.72 3.49
C LEU A 152 -8.99 -15.09 3.96
N ARG A 153 -9.75 -16.16 3.68
CA ARG A 153 -9.35 -17.54 3.97
C ARG A 153 -8.08 -17.91 3.20
N PHE A 154 -8.05 -17.65 1.90
CA PHE A 154 -6.86 -17.89 1.08
C PHE A 154 -5.62 -17.21 1.64
N VAL A 155 -5.73 -15.93 2.02
CA VAL A 155 -4.61 -15.19 2.61
C VAL A 155 -4.18 -15.81 3.93
N HIS A 156 -5.11 -16.14 4.80
CA HIS A 156 -4.83 -16.74 6.11
C HIS A 156 -4.08 -18.07 6.01
N GLU A 157 -4.48 -18.90 5.04
CA GLU A 157 -3.86 -20.22 4.80
C GLU A 157 -2.49 -20.10 4.09
N ALA A 158 -2.38 -19.18 3.12
CA ALA A 158 -1.16 -19.03 2.31
C ALA A 158 -0.04 -18.24 3.01
N PHE A 159 -0.40 -17.37 3.97
CA PHE A 159 0.54 -16.46 4.64
C PHE A 159 0.39 -16.49 6.16
N PRO A 160 0.80 -17.59 6.81
CA PRO A 160 0.71 -17.72 8.27
C PRO A 160 1.58 -16.72 9.03
N GLU A 161 2.51 -16.03 8.35
CA GLU A 161 3.32 -14.95 8.90
C GLU A 161 2.50 -13.67 9.21
N ILE A 162 1.30 -13.52 8.62
CA ILE A 162 0.42 -12.38 8.88
C ILE A 162 -0.24 -12.56 10.25
N THR A 163 0.22 -11.77 11.22
CA THR A 163 -0.25 -11.81 12.61
C THR A 163 -1.52 -10.98 12.85
N SER A 164 -1.86 -10.11 11.90
CA SER A 164 -3.03 -9.23 11.93
C SER A 164 -3.66 -9.17 10.53
N LEU A 165 -4.69 -9.99 10.31
CA LEU A 165 -5.45 -10.00 9.06
C LEU A 165 -6.78 -9.29 9.26
N LEU A 166 -6.92 -8.14 8.60
CA LEU A 166 -8.03 -7.21 8.77
C LEU A 166 -8.74 -6.96 7.44
N TYR A 167 -9.99 -6.56 7.51
CA TYR A 167 -10.74 -6.11 6.34
C TYR A 167 -11.72 -5.00 6.66
N VAL A 168 -12.12 -4.29 5.62
CA VAL A 168 -13.13 -3.22 5.71
C VAL A 168 -13.99 -3.23 4.45
N ASN A 169 -15.30 -3.03 4.62
CA ASN A 169 -16.21 -2.76 3.52
C ASN A 169 -16.25 -1.26 3.25
N ASN A 170 -15.75 -0.83 2.11
CA ASN A 170 -15.74 0.56 1.68
C ASN A 170 -16.54 0.74 0.38
N THR A 171 -17.80 1.09 0.49
CA THR A 171 -18.70 1.38 -0.64
C THR A 171 -18.74 2.86 -1.02
N LYS A 172 -17.91 3.71 -0.38
CA LYS A 172 -17.82 5.15 -0.64
C LYS A 172 -17.07 5.43 -1.95
N CYS A 173 -17.16 6.67 -2.43
CA CYS A 173 -16.41 7.10 -3.62
C CYS A 173 -14.92 7.37 -3.36
N ASN A 174 -14.45 7.37 -2.11
CA ASN A 174 -13.05 7.59 -1.73
C ASN A 174 -12.48 6.41 -0.94
N ASP A 175 -11.15 6.36 -0.83
CA ASP A 175 -10.45 5.25 -0.18
C ASP A 175 -10.18 5.45 1.32
N THR A 176 -10.69 6.55 1.91
CA THR A 176 -10.50 6.81 3.34
C THR A 176 -11.27 5.80 4.19
N ILE A 177 -10.63 5.30 5.24
CA ILE A 177 -11.21 4.31 6.16
C ILE A 177 -11.44 4.85 7.58
N GLY A 178 -11.18 6.14 7.80
CA GLY A 178 -11.22 6.76 9.12
C GLY A 178 -12.56 6.57 9.85
N ASP A 179 -13.65 6.69 9.11
CA ASP A 179 -15.05 6.58 9.55
C ASP A 179 -15.65 5.18 9.38
N LEU A 180 -14.91 4.23 8.85
CA LEU A 180 -15.38 2.86 8.62
C LEU A 180 -14.95 1.93 9.75
N GLU A 181 -15.76 0.90 10.01
CA GLU A 181 -15.42 -0.17 10.92
C GLU A 181 -14.41 -1.12 10.25
N VAL A 182 -13.24 -1.29 10.86
CA VAL A 182 -12.26 -2.31 10.46
C VAL A 182 -12.53 -3.56 11.27
N LYS A 183 -12.73 -4.68 10.58
CA LYS A 183 -13.01 -5.99 11.19
C LYS A 183 -11.76 -6.85 11.18
N THR A 184 -11.55 -7.58 12.25
CA THR A 184 -10.48 -8.59 12.37
C THR A 184 -10.98 -9.92 11.84
N TYR A 185 -10.30 -10.46 10.83
CA TYR A 185 -10.56 -11.80 10.34
C TYR A 185 -9.77 -12.85 11.15
N ALA A 186 -8.47 -12.60 11.35
CA ALA A 186 -7.61 -13.48 12.13
C ALA A 186 -6.51 -12.68 12.86
N GLY A 187 -6.08 -13.19 14.00
CA GLY A 187 -5.05 -12.60 14.83
C GLY A 187 -5.53 -11.40 15.64
N THR A 188 -4.74 -10.34 15.67
CA THR A 188 -5.00 -9.11 16.44
C THR A 188 -5.39 -7.95 15.54
N ASP A 189 -6.04 -6.91 16.08
CA ASP A 189 -6.39 -5.67 15.40
C ASP A 189 -5.23 -4.65 15.35
N PHE A 190 -4.02 -5.06 15.74
CA PHE A 190 -2.82 -4.23 15.82
C PHE A 190 -1.56 -5.07 15.65
N ILE A 191 -0.43 -4.39 15.43
CA ILE A 191 0.93 -4.93 15.59
C ILE A 191 1.68 -4.07 16.59
N TYR A 192 2.77 -4.60 17.15
CA TYR A 192 3.64 -3.83 18.02
C TYR A 192 4.89 -3.34 17.27
N GLU A 193 5.19 -2.06 17.44
CA GLU A 193 6.46 -1.47 17.04
C GLU A 193 7.30 -1.17 18.28
N VAL A 194 8.61 -1.31 18.19
CA VAL A 194 9.55 -1.06 19.29
C VAL A 194 10.56 0.00 18.84
N MET A 195 10.73 1.01 19.65
CA MET A 195 11.77 2.03 19.50
C MET A 195 12.44 2.24 20.86
N GLU A 196 13.73 1.91 20.96
CA GLU A 196 14.46 1.84 22.24
C GLU A 196 13.74 0.92 23.24
N ASN A 197 13.35 1.48 24.38
CA ASN A 197 12.62 0.77 25.44
C ASN A 197 11.10 0.98 25.36
N LEU A 198 10.61 1.68 24.32
CA LEU A 198 9.19 1.97 24.16
C LEU A 198 8.55 0.97 23.21
N ARG A 199 7.37 0.50 23.58
CA ARG A 199 6.55 -0.40 22.77
C ARG A 199 5.25 0.32 22.37
N PHE A 200 5.03 0.48 21.08
CA PHE A 200 3.88 1.17 20.51
C PHE A 200 2.89 0.18 19.93
N LYS A 201 1.63 0.30 20.32
CA LYS A 201 0.53 -0.41 19.67
C LYS A 201 0.13 0.35 18.41
N VAL A 202 0.27 -0.29 17.24
CA VAL A 202 0.03 0.30 15.93
C VAL A 202 -1.13 -0.41 15.25
N GLY A 203 -2.27 0.24 15.18
CA GLY A 203 -3.45 -0.26 14.48
C GLY A 203 -3.49 0.15 12.99
N PRO A 204 -4.49 -0.31 12.23
CA PRO A 204 -4.61 -0.04 10.80
C PRO A 204 -4.76 1.46 10.48
N LYS A 205 -5.38 2.23 11.36
CA LYS A 205 -5.61 3.68 11.21
C LYS A 205 -4.53 4.53 11.87
N SER A 206 -3.57 3.91 12.60
CA SER A 206 -2.53 4.64 13.31
C SER A 206 -1.54 5.27 12.34
N PHE A 207 -1.16 6.53 12.61
CA PHE A 207 -0.01 7.13 11.97
C PHE A 207 1.27 6.59 12.64
N TYR A 208 2.23 6.19 11.84
CA TYR A 208 3.59 5.86 12.26
C TYR A 208 4.56 6.16 11.11
N GLN A 209 5.77 6.66 11.41
CA GLN A 209 6.75 6.98 10.37
C GLN A 209 7.13 5.73 9.58
N THR A 210 7.05 5.84 8.25
CA THR A 210 7.22 4.68 7.36
C THR A 210 8.66 4.19 7.21
N ASN A 211 9.64 4.97 7.63
CA ASN A 211 11.04 4.58 7.76
C ASN A 211 11.44 4.72 9.24
N THR A 212 11.21 3.67 10.01
CA THR A 212 11.47 3.64 11.44
C THR A 212 12.93 3.99 11.77
N GLY A 213 13.89 3.40 11.03
CA GLY A 213 15.31 3.64 11.28
C GLY A 213 15.80 5.05 10.96
N GLN A 214 15.10 5.79 10.08
CA GLN A 214 15.42 7.20 9.78
C GLN A 214 14.65 8.16 10.68
N ALA A 215 13.54 7.72 11.27
CA ALA A 215 12.73 8.52 12.19
C ALA A 215 13.35 8.59 13.58
N TYR A 216 14.16 7.60 13.93
CA TYR A 216 14.99 7.55 15.16
C TYR A 216 16.26 8.38 14.99
#